data_c6439ab5cc3ba44d82883e8aa947bd05
#
_entry.id   c6439ab5cc3ba44d82883e8aa947bd05
#
_cell.length_a   1.000
_cell.length_b   1.000
_cell.length_c   1.000
_cell.angle_alpha   90.00
_cell.angle_beta   90.00
_cell.angle_gamma   90.00
#
_symmetry.space_group_name_H-M   'P 1'
#
loop_
_entity.id
_entity.type
_entity.pdbx_description
1 polymer ?
#
loop_
_entity_poly.entity_id
_entity_poly.type
_entity_poly.pdbx_seq_one_letter_code
_entity_poly.pdbx_strand_id
1 'polypeptide(L)'
;MDIAPTQMDLKIVYEDEDLLVIDKPKGLVVHPAAGHEDDTLVNGLLYAMGDSLSGINGELRPGIVHRIDKDTSGLLAVAKNDLAHTVLASQLKDHSMHRVYEAIVCGSFREDSGTVDAPIGRHPTDRKKMCVIARNSKEAVTHWEVVKRYRGYTHVRCKLETGRTHQIRVHMAHIGHPILGDTVYGHKTPELGLDSQCLHAGTLCFRHPRDGRPVMVFAPLPEYFQKVLEKLEKMG
;
A
#
# COMPACT_ATOMS: atom_id res chain seq x y z
N MET A 1 -12.26 9.92 21.47
CA MET A 1 -11.86 11.04 20.61
C MET A 1 -12.69 10.94 19.36
N ASP A 2 -13.68 11.83 19.20
CA ASP A 2 -14.54 11.81 18.02
C ASP A 2 -13.73 12.27 16.80
N ILE A 3 -13.69 11.46 15.74
CA ILE A 3 -13.00 11.83 14.50
C ILE A 3 -13.91 12.79 13.73
N ALA A 4 -13.41 13.98 13.43
CA ALA A 4 -14.16 15.00 12.70
C ALA A 4 -14.30 14.63 11.22
N PRO A 5 -15.53 14.62 10.65
CA PRO A 5 -15.70 14.55 9.21
C PRO A 5 -15.06 15.75 8.52
N THR A 6 -14.23 15.53 7.51
CA THR A 6 -13.53 16.60 6.81
C THR A 6 -13.77 16.47 5.30
N GLN A 7 -14.20 17.55 4.68
CA GLN A 7 -14.39 17.59 3.23
C GLN A 7 -13.04 17.46 2.53
N MET A 8 -12.92 16.46 1.66
CA MET A 8 -11.76 16.29 0.79
C MET A 8 -12.15 15.59 -0.51
N ASP A 9 -11.36 15.79 -1.53
CA ASP A 9 -11.56 15.16 -2.84
C ASP A 9 -11.01 13.73 -2.81
N LEU A 10 -11.93 12.74 -2.74
CA LEU A 10 -11.60 11.31 -2.74
C LEU A 10 -11.82 10.72 -4.13
N LYS A 11 -10.80 10.11 -4.70
CA LYS A 11 -10.91 9.39 -5.97
C LYS A 11 -11.46 7.99 -5.74
N ILE A 12 -12.78 7.83 -5.84
CA ILE A 12 -13.47 6.55 -5.76
C ILE A 12 -13.45 5.90 -7.15
N VAL A 13 -12.87 4.72 -7.27
CA VAL A 13 -12.72 4.01 -8.55
C VAL A 13 -13.67 2.82 -8.68
N TYR A 14 -14.25 2.37 -7.60
CA TYR A 14 -15.30 1.35 -7.53
C TYR A 14 -16.21 1.63 -6.33
N GLU A 15 -17.50 1.48 -6.49
CA GLU A 15 -18.46 1.63 -5.40
C GLU A 15 -19.74 0.85 -5.67
N ASP A 16 -20.26 0.20 -4.64
CA ASP A 16 -21.60 -0.38 -4.58
C ASP A 16 -22.21 -0.26 -3.18
N GLU A 17 -23.26 -1.01 -2.87
CA GLU A 17 -23.92 -0.95 -1.57
C GLU A 17 -23.04 -1.48 -0.42
N ASP A 18 -22.07 -2.34 -0.70
CA ASP A 18 -21.32 -3.08 0.31
C ASP A 18 -19.92 -2.53 0.56
N LEU A 19 -19.30 -1.97 -0.47
CA LEU A 19 -17.90 -1.51 -0.40
C LEU A 19 -17.60 -0.41 -1.40
N LEU A 20 -16.47 0.22 -1.19
CA LEU A 20 -15.85 1.11 -2.18
C LEU A 20 -14.34 0.85 -2.26
N VAL A 21 -13.74 1.22 -3.37
CA VAL A 21 -12.29 1.20 -3.54
C VAL A 21 -11.83 2.60 -3.90
N ILE A 22 -10.85 3.08 -3.16
CA ILE A 22 -10.25 4.41 -3.34
C ILE A 22 -8.88 4.26 -3.97
N ASP A 23 -8.56 5.14 -4.91
CA ASP A 23 -7.20 5.39 -5.37
C ASP A 23 -6.60 6.52 -4.50
N LYS A 24 -5.89 6.13 -3.45
CA LYS A 24 -5.31 7.07 -2.48
C LYS A 24 -4.11 7.80 -3.10
N PRO A 25 -4.06 9.14 -3.01
CA PRO A 25 -2.86 9.86 -3.43
C PRO A 25 -1.70 9.62 -2.46
N LYS A 26 -0.49 9.79 -2.97
CA LYS A 26 0.71 9.88 -2.15
C LYS A 26 0.60 11.04 -1.16
N GLY A 27 0.99 10.82 0.08
CA GLY A 27 1.00 11.85 1.12
C GLY A 27 -0.24 11.86 2.02
N LEU A 28 -1.30 11.12 1.69
CA LEU A 28 -2.51 11.01 2.52
C LEU A 28 -2.39 9.88 3.54
N VAL A 29 -2.48 10.22 4.82
CA VAL A 29 -2.53 9.24 5.93
C VAL A 29 -3.89 8.55 5.94
N VAL A 30 -3.92 7.24 6.20
CA VAL A 30 -5.17 6.47 6.15
C VAL A 30 -6.06 6.76 7.35
N HIS A 31 -5.54 6.72 8.56
CA HIS A 31 -6.33 6.93 9.79
C HIS A 31 -5.62 7.86 10.77
N PRO A 32 -6.38 8.53 11.65
CA PRO A 32 -5.83 9.52 12.57
C PRO A 32 -4.68 8.98 13.42
N ALA A 33 -3.66 9.82 13.55
CA ALA A 33 -2.47 9.60 14.35
C ALA A 33 -1.92 10.94 14.83
N ALA A 34 -0.93 10.92 15.70
CA ALA A 34 -0.31 12.15 16.20
C ALA A 34 0.21 13.03 15.05
N GLY A 35 -0.27 14.27 14.99
CA GLY A 35 0.04 15.24 13.92
C GLY A 35 -0.84 15.12 12.66
N HIS A 36 -1.80 14.20 12.67
CA HIS A 36 -2.79 13.99 11.61
C HIS A 36 -4.13 13.62 12.24
N GLU A 37 -4.77 14.58 12.88
CA GLU A 37 -6.02 14.38 13.63
C GLU A 37 -7.27 14.52 12.74
N ASP A 38 -7.22 15.37 11.71
CA ASP A 38 -8.37 15.78 10.90
C ASP A 38 -8.13 15.80 9.38
N ASP A 39 -6.97 15.36 8.93
CA ASP A 39 -6.53 15.38 7.52
C ASP A 39 -6.33 13.98 6.91
N THR A 40 -6.94 12.95 7.48
CA THR A 40 -6.76 11.56 7.05
C THR A 40 -7.86 11.08 6.11
N LEU A 41 -7.61 9.94 5.46
CA LEU A 41 -8.61 9.28 4.62
C LEU A 41 -9.90 8.98 5.41
N VAL A 42 -9.79 8.55 6.67
CA VAL A 42 -10.95 8.28 7.53
C VAL A 42 -11.79 9.55 7.74
N ASN A 43 -11.18 10.71 7.95
CA ASN A 43 -11.89 11.98 8.05
C ASN A 43 -12.70 12.27 6.77
N GLY A 44 -12.10 12.05 5.60
CA GLY A 44 -12.77 12.22 4.31
C GLY A 44 -13.89 11.21 4.08
N LEU A 45 -13.69 9.95 4.46
CA LEU A 45 -14.70 8.91 4.36
C LEU A 45 -15.92 9.21 5.25
N LEU A 46 -15.70 9.66 6.46
CA LEU A 46 -16.78 10.07 7.37
C LEU A 46 -17.60 11.23 6.79
N TYR A 47 -16.94 12.18 6.15
CA TYR A 47 -17.64 13.28 5.48
C TYR A 47 -18.48 12.79 4.29
N ALA A 48 -17.93 11.93 3.45
CA ALA A 48 -18.58 11.46 2.23
C ALA A 48 -19.66 10.40 2.48
N MET A 49 -19.45 9.50 3.45
CA MET A 49 -20.27 8.31 3.68
C MET A 49 -21.08 8.37 4.97
N GLY A 50 -20.73 9.22 5.93
CA GLY A 50 -21.40 9.31 7.22
C GLY A 50 -21.46 7.96 7.94
N ASP A 51 -22.66 7.54 8.31
CA ASP A 51 -22.91 6.27 9.03
C ASP A 51 -22.83 5.02 8.13
N SER A 52 -22.62 5.18 6.83
CA SER A 52 -22.51 4.08 5.86
C SER A 52 -21.10 3.50 5.78
N LEU A 53 -20.51 3.19 6.93
CA LEU A 53 -19.20 2.54 7.04
C LEU A 53 -19.29 1.43 8.09
N SER A 54 -18.56 0.33 7.88
CA SER A 54 -18.49 -0.75 8.88
C SER A 54 -17.89 -0.26 10.19
N GLY A 55 -18.53 -0.60 11.31
CA GLY A 55 -18.07 -0.28 12.65
C GLY A 55 -17.18 -1.33 13.31
N ILE A 56 -16.81 -2.42 12.62
CA ILE A 56 -16.07 -3.56 13.21
C ILE A 56 -14.75 -3.13 13.86
N ASN A 57 -14.00 -2.21 13.23
CA ASN A 57 -12.74 -1.71 13.79
C ASN A 57 -12.92 -0.47 14.70
N GLY A 58 -14.16 -0.21 15.12
CA GLY A 58 -14.51 0.89 16.01
C GLY A 58 -14.50 2.26 15.34
N GLU A 59 -14.71 3.29 16.14
CA GLU A 59 -14.85 4.68 15.69
C GLU A 59 -13.58 5.27 15.05
N LEU A 60 -12.42 4.74 15.42
CA LEU A 60 -11.13 5.24 14.93
C LEU A 60 -10.75 4.73 13.53
N ARG A 61 -11.36 3.63 13.09
CA ARG A 61 -11.02 2.98 11.80
C ARG A 61 -12.27 2.44 11.08
N PRO A 62 -13.33 3.24 10.91
CA PRO A 62 -14.57 2.76 10.30
C PRO A 62 -14.31 2.31 8.86
N GLY A 63 -14.76 1.09 8.53
CA GLY A 63 -14.65 0.53 7.20
C GLY A 63 -13.25 0.13 6.72
N ILE A 64 -12.21 0.40 7.49
CA ILE A 64 -10.82 0.11 7.09
C ILE A 64 -10.47 -1.36 7.33
N VAL A 65 -10.37 -2.14 6.27
CA VAL A 65 -10.02 -3.58 6.31
C VAL A 65 -8.53 -3.83 6.12
N HIS A 66 -7.83 -2.96 5.40
CA HIS A 66 -6.38 -2.94 5.23
C HIS A 66 -5.89 -1.51 5.05
N ARG A 67 -4.58 -1.32 5.03
CA ARG A 67 -3.99 0.00 4.88
C ARG A 67 -2.74 -0.05 4.01
N ILE A 68 -2.41 1.11 3.44
CA ILE A 68 -1.15 1.38 2.77
C ILE A 68 -0.48 2.59 3.46
N ASP A 69 0.83 2.72 3.29
CA ASP A 69 1.60 3.79 3.92
C ASP A 69 1.18 5.18 3.42
N LYS A 70 1.41 6.22 4.24
CA LYS A 70 1.16 7.61 3.89
C LYS A 70 1.65 7.95 2.48
N ASP A 71 2.91 7.64 2.18
CA ASP A 71 3.56 8.01 0.94
C ASP A 71 3.49 6.92 -0.15
N THR A 72 2.70 5.88 0.06
CA THR A 72 2.33 4.91 -0.98
C THR A 72 1.01 5.33 -1.59
N SER A 73 0.96 5.42 -2.91
CA SER A 73 -0.28 5.69 -3.65
C SER A 73 -1.01 4.40 -4.03
N GLY A 74 -2.29 4.52 -4.36
CA GLY A 74 -3.05 3.45 -4.99
C GLY A 74 -4.22 2.91 -4.19
N LEU A 75 -4.63 1.71 -4.54
CA LEU A 75 -5.91 1.13 -4.20
C LEU A 75 -6.04 0.68 -2.74
N LEU A 76 -7.15 1.05 -2.15
CA LEU A 76 -7.56 0.67 -0.81
C LEU A 76 -9.05 0.34 -0.80
N ALA A 77 -9.41 -0.86 -0.35
CA ALA A 77 -10.80 -1.26 -0.18
C ALA A 77 -11.35 -0.78 1.16
N VAL A 78 -12.59 -0.30 1.15
CA VAL A 78 -13.30 0.19 2.33
C VAL A 78 -14.66 -0.50 2.42
N ALA A 79 -14.99 -1.08 3.56
CA ALA A 79 -16.25 -1.76 3.79
C ALA A 79 -17.33 -0.76 4.25
N LYS A 80 -18.50 -0.79 3.60
CA LYS A 80 -19.65 0.03 3.98
C LYS A 80 -20.53 -0.63 5.05
N ASN A 81 -20.42 -1.93 5.24
CA ASN A 81 -21.17 -2.68 6.25
C ASN A 81 -20.33 -3.81 6.85
N ASP A 82 -20.82 -4.40 7.93
CA ASP A 82 -20.07 -5.40 8.70
C ASP A 82 -19.91 -6.73 7.96
N LEU A 83 -20.88 -7.12 7.11
CA LEU A 83 -20.75 -8.28 6.26
C LEU A 83 -19.57 -8.15 5.30
N ALA A 84 -19.50 -7.04 4.58
CA ALA A 84 -18.42 -6.76 3.65
C ALA A 84 -17.06 -6.71 4.38
N HIS A 85 -17.01 -6.08 5.54
CA HIS A 85 -15.80 -6.02 6.36
C HIS A 85 -15.30 -7.41 6.75
N THR A 86 -16.19 -8.24 7.27
CA THR A 86 -15.86 -9.61 7.70
C THR A 86 -15.35 -10.46 6.54
N VAL A 87 -16.02 -10.41 5.40
CA VAL A 87 -15.64 -11.20 4.23
C VAL A 87 -14.32 -10.72 3.62
N LEU A 88 -14.14 -9.42 3.46
CA LEU A 88 -12.88 -8.86 2.94
C LEU A 88 -11.70 -9.14 3.90
N ALA A 89 -11.91 -9.01 5.20
CA ALA A 89 -10.88 -9.33 6.19
C ALA A 89 -10.49 -10.82 6.15
N SER A 90 -11.46 -11.73 5.94
CA SER A 90 -11.16 -13.15 5.80
C SER A 90 -10.32 -13.45 4.56
N GLN A 91 -10.56 -12.76 3.44
CA GLN A 91 -9.77 -12.90 2.22
C GLN A 91 -8.34 -12.36 2.35
N LEU A 92 -8.12 -11.38 3.21
CA LEU A 92 -6.76 -10.95 3.58
C LEU A 92 -6.06 -12.01 4.44
N LYS A 93 -6.80 -12.62 5.36
CA LYS A 93 -6.26 -13.64 6.27
C LYS A 93 -5.90 -14.94 5.56
N ASP A 94 -6.70 -15.39 4.60
CA ASP A 94 -6.48 -16.61 3.82
C ASP A 94 -5.67 -16.39 2.54
N HIS A 95 -5.20 -15.14 2.31
CA HIS A 95 -4.40 -14.73 1.16
C HIS A 95 -5.13 -14.83 -0.20
N SER A 96 -6.45 -14.89 -0.21
CA SER A 96 -7.25 -14.94 -1.44
C SER A 96 -7.48 -13.55 -2.07
N MET A 97 -7.36 -12.47 -1.29
CA MET A 97 -7.29 -11.12 -1.83
C MET A 97 -5.89 -10.86 -2.40
N HIS A 98 -5.82 -10.54 -3.69
CA HIS A 98 -4.54 -10.25 -4.35
C HIS A 98 -4.30 -8.75 -4.39
N ARG A 99 -3.12 -8.35 -3.93
CA ARG A 99 -2.63 -6.97 -3.95
C ARG A 99 -1.35 -6.93 -4.74
N VAL A 100 -1.35 -6.20 -5.83
CA VAL A 100 -0.20 -6.06 -6.72
C VAL A 100 0.25 -4.61 -6.76
N TYR A 101 1.52 -4.40 -6.49
CA TYR A 101 2.17 -3.09 -6.43
C TYR A 101 3.15 -2.94 -7.58
N GLU A 102 3.30 -1.71 -8.05
CA GLU A 102 4.38 -1.30 -8.93
C GLU A 102 5.41 -0.51 -8.11
N ALA A 103 6.69 -0.77 -8.32
CA ALA A 103 7.78 -0.06 -7.64
C ALA A 103 8.96 0.20 -8.58
N ILE A 104 9.66 1.30 -8.35
CA ILE A 104 11.00 1.51 -8.89
C ILE A 104 11.99 1.26 -7.76
N VAL A 105 12.92 0.33 -7.99
CA VAL A 105 13.96 -0.04 -7.02
C VAL A 105 15.33 0.29 -7.54
N CYS A 106 16.29 0.48 -6.63
CA CYS A 106 17.69 0.74 -6.97
C CYS A 106 18.40 -0.54 -7.40
N GLY A 107 19.27 -0.43 -8.39
CA GLY A 107 20.06 -1.52 -8.90
C GLY A 107 19.35 -2.41 -9.93
N SER A 108 19.99 -3.48 -10.31
CA SER A 108 19.50 -4.41 -11.32
C SER A 108 19.49 -5.84 -10.78
N PHE A 109 18.47 -6.60 -11.15
CA PHE A 109 18.33 -8.02 -10.83
C PHE A 109 18.96 -8.88 -11.92
N ARG A 110 19.54 -10.00 -11.53
CA ARG A 110 19.98 -11.05 -12.48
C ARG A 110 18.81 -11.89 -12.94
N GLU A 111 17.94 -12.26 -11.99
CA GLU A 111 16.73 -13.03 -12.23
C GLU A 111 15.60 -12.12 -12.69
N ASP A 112 14.61 -12.68 -13.42
CA ASP A 112 13.42 -11.97 -13.87
C ASP A 112 12.32 -11.96 -12.83
N SER A 113 12.38 -12.85 -11.85
CA SER A 113 11.41 -12.93 -10.76
C SER A 113 12.00 -13.61 -9.54
N GLY A 114 11.34 -13.47 -8.40
CA GLY A 114 11.75 -14.13 -7.16
C GLY A 114 10.74 -13.94 -6.03
N THR A 115 11.10 -14.50 -4.89
CA THR A 115 10.31 -14.43 -3.67
C THR A 115 11.18 -14.02 -2.50
N VAL A 116 10.72 -13.07 -1.71
CA VAL A 116 11.29 -12.73 -0.41
C VAL A 116 10.39 -13.33 0.66
N ASP A 117 10.85 -14.39 1.30
CA ASP A 117 10.21 -15.03 2.45
C ASP A 117 11.07 -14.76 3.68
N ALA A 118 10.78 -13.67 4.37
CA ALA A 118 11.59 -13.19 5.48
C ALA A 118 10.71 -12.49 6.51
N PRO A 119 10.70 -12.94 7.77
CA PRO A 119 9.81 -12.42 8.80
C PRO A 119 10.13 -10.97 9.14
N ILE A 120 9.09 -10.17 9.35
CA ILE A 120 9.19 -8.74 9.66
C ILE A 120 8.71 -8.48 11.07
N GLY A 121 9.50 -7.73 11.82
CA GLY A 121 9.19 -7.22 13.14
C GLY A 121 9.67 -5.80 13.33
N ARG A 122 9.43 -5.24 14.51
CA ARG A 122 9.92 -3.90 14.82
C ARG A 122 11.44 -3.90 14.97
N HIS A 123 12.05 -2.84 14.48
CA HIS A 123 13.50 -2.64 14.64
C HIS A 123 13.83 -2.53 16.14
N PRO A 124 14.87 -3.23 16.63
CA PRO A 124 15.16 -3.31 18.06
C PRO A 124 15.53 -1.98 18.71
N THR A 125 16.07 -1.04 17.97
CA THR A 125 16.55 0.27 18.48
C THR A 125 15.83 1.47 17.85
N ASP A 126 15.33 1.35 16.64
CA ASP A 126 14.62 2.44 15.94
C ASP A 126 13.12 2.14 15.88
N ARG A 127 12.35 2.75 16.78
CA ARG A 127 10.90 2.53 16.89
C ARG A 127 10.09 2.93 15.65
N LYS A 128 10.65 3.73 14.76
CA LYS A 128 9.99 4.16 13.52
C LYS A 128 10.18 3.17 12.37
N LYS A 129 11.06 2.20 12.53
CA LYS A 129 11.41 1.23 11.51
C LYS A 129 10.89 -0.16 11.82
N MET A 130 10.64 -0.89 10.74
CA MET A 130 10.53 -2.34 10.71
C MET A 130 11.83 -2.94 10.18
N CYS A 131 12.03 -4.24 10.41
CA CYS A 131 13.20 -4.94 9.86
C CYS A 131 12.89 -6.43 9.68
N VAL A 132 13.71 -7.10 8.90
CA VAL A 132 13.75 -8.58 8.88
C VAL A 132 14.44 -9.05 10.16
N ILE A 133 13.71 -9.78 10.97
CA ILE A 133 14.18 -10.27 12.27
C ILE A 133 13.44 -11.55 12.65
N ALA A 134 14.16 -12.53 13.23
CA ALA A 134 13.57 -13.82 13.59
C ALA A 134 12.70 -13.78 14.86
N ARG A 135 13.03 -12.89 15.81
CA ARG A 135 12.32 -12.79 17.11
C ARG A 135 11.31 -11.64 17.07
N ASN A 136 10.17 -11.84 17.76
CA ASN A 136 9.11 -10.83 17.84
C ASN A 136 8.68 -10.30 16.47
N SER A 137 8.51 -11.21 15.52
CA SER A 137 8.19 -10.94 14.13
C SER A 137 7.02 -11.78 13.67
N LYS A 138 6.53 -11.45 12.49
CA LYS A 138 5.47 -12.19 11.79
C LYS A 138 5.97 -12.61 10.43
N GLU A 139 5.52 -13.77 9.98
CA GLU A 139 5.74 -14.23 8.61
C GLU A 139 5.39 -13.14 7.60
N ALA A 140 6.25 -12.97 6.61
CA ALA A 140 6.05 -12.00 5.54
C ALA A 140 6.62 -12.54 4.22
N VAL A 141 5.78 -12.58 3.19
CA VAL A 141 6.12 -13.11 1.86
C VAL A 141 5.73 -12.11 0.78
N THR A 142 6.71 -11.74 -0.03
CA THR A 142 6.57 -10.86 -1.19
C THR A 142 7.11 -11.57 -2.43
N HIS A 143 6.28 -11.70 -3.48
CA HIS A 143 6.71 -12.15 -4.79
C HIS A 143 7.00 -10.93 -5.67
N TRP A 144 8.09 -10.96 -6.42
CA TRP A 144 8.45 -9.88 -7.33
C TRP A 144 8.77 -10.39 -8.72
N GLU A 145 8.51 -9.57 -9.72
CA GLU A 145 8.90 -9.79 -11.12
C GLU A 145 9.41 -8.48 -11.73
N VAL A 146 10.41 -8.61 -12.60
CA VAL A 146 10.95 -7.46 -13.34
C VAL A 146 9.99 -7.10 -14.46
N VAL A 147 9.58 -5.83 -14.49
CA VAL A 147 8.82 -5.24 -15.61
C VAL A 147 9.77 -4.70 -16.67
N LYS A 148 10.76 -3.89 -16.23
CA LYS A 148 11.77 -3.32 -17.11
C LYS A 148 13.03 -2.95 -16.33
N ARG A 149 14.20 -3.20 -16.94
CA ARG A 149 15.50 -2.79 -16.42
C ARG A 149 15.91 -1.46 -17.04
N TYR A 150 16.37 -0.55 -16.20
CA TYR A 150 16.96 0.73 -16.60
C TYR A 150 18.40 0.82 -16.09
N ARG A 151 19.11 1.86 -16.49
CA ARG A 151 20.47 2.11 -15.99
C ARG A 151 20.43 2.47 -14.51
N GLY A 152 20.90 1.55 -13.66
CA GLY A 152 20.97 1.73 -12.21
C GLY A 152 19.65 1.55 -11.45
N TYR A 153 18.55 1.25 -12.12
CA TYR A 153 17.21 1.09 -11.53
C TYR A 153 16.43 -0.02 -12.22
N THR A 154 15.44 -0.55 -11.53
CA THR A 154 14.54 -1.58 -12.09
C THR A 154 13.09 -1.27 -11.72
N HIS A 155 12.22 -1.32 -12.70
CA HIS A 155 10.78 -1.33 -12.49
C HIS A 155 10.36 -2.77 -12.17
N VAL A 156 9.82 -2.99 -10.98
CA VAL A 156 9.34 -4.30 -10.52
C VAL A 156 7.86 -4.25 -10.18
N ARG A 157 7.23 -5.40 -10.29
CA ARG A 157 5.87 -5.65 -9.83
C ARG A 157 5.94 -6.59 -8.64
N CYS A 158 5.28 -6.24 -7.53
CA CYS A 158 5.29 -7.01 -6.30
C CYS A 158 3.89 -7.49 -5.96
N LYS A 159 3.73 -8.80 -5.74
CA LYS A 159 2.50 -9.43 -5.26
C LYS A 159 2.69 -9.86 -3.82
N LEU A 160 1.79 -9.44 -2.96
CA LEU A 160 1.84 -9.76 -1.53
C LEU A 160 1.02 -11.02 -1.21
N GLU A 161 1.59 -11.95 -0.43
CA GLU A 161 0.83 -12.93 0.34
C GLU A 161 0.39 -12.34 1.68
N THR A 162 1.28 -11.72 2.38
CA THR A 162 1.07 -11.04 3.66
C THR A 162 1.10 -9.52 3.47
N GLY A 163 0.63 -8.77 4.44
CA GLY A 163 0.62 -7.30 4.39
C GLY A 163 1.16 -6.66 5.67
N ARG A 164 2.43 -6.89 6.01
CA ARG A 164 3.04 -6.28 7.20
C ARG A 164 3.38 -4.82 6.94
N THR A 165 3.48 -4.05 8.01
CA THR A 165 3.88 -2.64 7.95
C THR A 165 5.19 -2.49 7.18
N HIS A 166 5.21 -1.61 6.19
CA HIS A 166 6.37 -1.33 5.32
C HIS A 166 6.93 -2.56 4.58
N GLN A 167 6.13 -3.62 4.36
CA GLN A 167 6.64 -4.92 3.92
C GLN A 167 7.48 -4.85 2.64
N ILE A 168 6.97 -4.26 1.56
CA ILE A 168 7.71 -4.20 0.28
C ILE A 168 8.98 -3.36 0.45
N ARG A 169 8.90 -2.25 1.18
CA ARG A 169 10.03 -1.37 1.46
C ARG A 169 11.14 -2.10 2.21
N VAL A 170 10.78 -2.84 3.25
CA VAL A 170 11.71 -3.64 4.06
C VAL A 170 12.28 -4.80 3.26
N HIS A 171 11.44 -5.55 2.54
CA HIS A 171 11.86 -6.70 1.74
C HIS A 171 12.79 -6.31 0.60
N MET A 172 12.49 -5.24 -0.13
CA MET A 172 13.35 -4.77 -1.23
C MET A 172 14.70 -4.28 -0.70
N ALA A 173 14.73 -3.53 0.39
CA ALA A 173 15.98 -3.14 1.04
C ALA A 173 16.77 -4.36 1.55
N HIS A 174 16.09 -5.37 2.11
CA HIS A 174 16.71 -6.60 2.61
C HIS A 174 17.45 -7.37 1.52
N ILE A 175 16.93 -7.42 0.31
CA ILE A 175 17.60 -8.08 -0.83
C ILE A 175 18.57 -7.16 -1.59
N GLY A 176 18.87 -5.96 -1.05
CA GLY A 176 19.85 -5.04 -1.63
C GLY A 176 19.32 -4.12 -2.73
N HIS A 177 17.99 -4.03 -2.90
CA HIS A 177 17.34 -3.20 -3.91
C HIS A 177 16.29 -2.26 -3.27
N PRO A 178 16.69 -1.29 -2.43
CA PRO A 178 15.74 -0.38 -1.79
C PRO A 178 14.90 0.37 -2.83
N ILE A 179 13.70 0.74 -2.44
CA ILE A 179 12.80 1.50 -3.32
C ILE A 179 13.38 2.90 -3.55
N LEU A 180 13.37 3.36 -4.80
CA LEU A 180 13.75 4.71 -5.17
C LEU A 180 12.96 5.74 -4.35
N GLY A 181 13.66 6.70 -3.77
CA GLY A 181 13.09 7.77 -2.97
C GLY A 181 12.80 7.41 -1.51
N ASP A 182 12.91 6.14 -1.14
CA ASP A 182 12.71 5.71 0.26
C ASP A 182 13.88 6.15 1.14
N THR A 183 13.70 7.26 1.86
CA THR A 183 14.73 7.83 2.72
C THR A 183 14.84 7.15 4.09
N VAL A 184 13.94 6.22 4.39
CA VAL A 184 13.95 5.43 5.64
C VAL A 184 14.75 4.14 5.47
N TYR A 185 14.47 3.36 4.42
CA TYR A 185 15.08 2.05 4.17
C TYR A 185 16.12 2.06 3.05
N GLY A 186 16.22 3.13 2.29
CA GLY A 186 17.12 3.29 1.16
C GLY A 186 18.10 4.43 1.32
N HIS A 187 18.33 5.16 0.24
CA HIS A 187 19.23 6.30 0.23
C HIS A 187 18.61 7.46 1.01
N LYS A 188 19.40 8.05 1.92
CA LYS A 188 18.93 9.11 2.81
C LYS A 188 18.63 10.44 2.11
N THR A 189 19.23 10.64 0.93
CA THR A 189 19.04 11.85 0.13
C THR A 189 17.97 11.61 -0.94
N PRO A 190 17.16 12.65 -1.26
CA PRO A 190 16.22 12.56 -2.36
C PRO A 190 16.89 12.19 -3.69
N GLU A 191 16.19 11.37 -4.49
CA GLU A 191 16.66 10.92 -5.80
C GLU A 191 15.58 11.14 -6.87
N LEU A 192 16.00 11.57 -8.06
CA LEU A 192 15.13 11.77 -9.22
C LEU A 192 13.87 12.60 -8.92
N GLY A 193 13.98 13.54 -7.99
CA GLY A 193 12.87 14.40 -7.57
C GLY A 193 11.94 13.76 -6.53
N LEU A 194 12.29 12.62 -5.94
CA LEU A 194 11.51 11.93 -4.91
C LEU A 194 12.25 11.91 -3.57
N ASP A 195 11.51 12.20 -2.51
CA ASP A 195 11.92 12.14 -1.11
C ASP A 195 11.19 11.07 -0.29
N SER A 196 10.36 10.27 -0.96
CA SER A 196 9.64 9.13 -0.40
C SER A 196 9.45 8.04 -1.46
N GLN A 197 9.08 6.85 -1.02
CA GLN A 197 9.08 5.63 -1.84
C GLN A 197 8.26 5.75 -3.14
N CYS A 198 8.88 5.39 -4.25
CA CYS A 198 8.19 5.22 -5.53
C CYS A 198 7.47 3.87 -5.56
N LEU A 199 6.28 3.84 -4.95
CA LEU A 199 5.49 2.63 -4.70
C LEU A 199 4.01 2.90 -4.89
N HIS A 200 3.36 2.08 -5.71
CA HIS A 200 1.96 2.27 -6.10
C HIS A 200 1.19 0.95 -6.03
N ALA A 201 0.10 0.93 -5.26
CA ALA A 201 -0.83 -0.20 -5.19
C ALA A 201 -1.76 -0.18 -6.41
N GLY A 202 -1.31 -0.77 -7.52
CA GLY A 202 -1.94 -0.63 -8.83
C GLY A 202 -3.06 -1.61 -9.13
N THR A 203 -3.12 -2.75 -8.45
CA THR A 203 -4.12 -3.79 -8.71
C THR A 203 -4.63 -4.39 -7.41
N LEU A 204 -5.95 -4.53 -7.33
CA LEU A 204 -6.65 -5.16 -6.23
C LEU A 204 -7.67 -6.16 -6.79
N CYS A 205 -7.55 -7.43 -6.39
CA CYS A 205 -8.45 -8.50 -6.81
C CYS A 205 -9.04 -9.19 -5.58
N PHE A 206 -10.36 -9.31 -5.55
CA PHE A 206 -11.06 -9.97 -4.45
C PHE A 206 -12.37 -10.60 -4.95
N ARG A 207 -12.99 -11.42 -4.12
CA ARG A 207 -14.35 -11.90 -4.34
C ARG A 207 -15.34 -10.99 -3.65
N HIS A 208 -16.40 -10.63 -4.36
CA HIS A 208 -17.43 -9.74 -3.83
C HIS A 208 -18.08 -10.36 -2.58
N PRO A 209 -18.22 -9.59 -1.47
CA PRO A 209 -18.73 -10.10 -0.21
C PRO A 209 -20.13 -10.69 -0.27
N ARG A 210 -21.00 -10.23 -1.18
CA ARG A 210 -22.39 -10.63 -1.26
C ARG A 210 -22.61 -11.92 -2.05
N ASP A 211 -21.97 -12.08 -3.19
CA ASP A 211 -22.24 -13.17 -4.14
C ASP A 211 -20.98 -13.95 -4.57
N GLY A 212 -19.82 -13.55 -4.13
CA GLY A 212 -18.55 -14.23 -4.42
C GLY A 212 -18.02 -14.04 -5.84
N ARG A 213 -18.63 -13.17 -6.66
CA ARG A 213 -18.10 -12.88 -8.00
C ARG A 213 -16.70 -12.25 -7.92
N PRO A 214 -15.81 -12.55 -8.88
CA PRO A 214 -14.51 -11.91 -8.90
C PRO A 214 -14.65 -10.41 -9.22
N VAL A 215 -13.92 -9.58 -8.47
CA VAL A 215 -13.79 -8.14 -8.70
C VAL A 215 -12.33 -7.83 -8.87
N MET A 216 -12.00 -7.11 -9.93
CA MET A 216 -10.65 -6.66 -10.23
C MET A 216 -10.67 -5.15 -10.47
N VAL A 217 -9.88 -4.42 -9.71
CA VAL A 217 -9.78 -2.96 -9.79
C VAL A 217 -8.34 -2.57 -10.11
N PHE A 218 -8.18 -1.62 -11.03
CA PHE A 218 -6.89 -1.09 -11.45
C PHE A 218 -6.82 0.41 -11.17
N ALA A 219 -5.67 0.88 -10.72
CA ALA A 219 -5.31 2.29 -10.68
C ALA A 219 -4.11 2.52 -11.61
N PRO A 220 -4.22 3.42 -12.60
CA PRO A 220 -3.09 3.73 -13.46
C PRO A 220 -1.93 4.31 -12.65
N LEU A 221 -0.71 4.18 -13.18
CA LEU A 221 0.47 4.78 -12.56
C LEU A 221 0.26 6.30 -12.39
N PRO A 222 0.44 6.84 -11.19
CA PRO A 222 0.24 8.26 -10.94
C PRO A 222 1.33 9.11 -11.62
N GLU A 223 1.08 10.39 -11.75
CA GLU A 223 1.96 11.33 -12.45
C GLU A 223 3.41 11.29 -11.94
N TYR A 224 3.61 11.24 -10.61
CA TYR A 224 4.97 11.19 -10.05
C TYR A 224 5.74 9.95 -10.52
N PHE A 225 5.06 8.80 -10.61
CA PHE A 225 5.65 7.55 -11.08
C PHE A 225 5.97 7.60 -12.57
N GLN A 226 5.04 8.11 -13.38
CA GLN A 226 5.25 8.30 -14.82
C GLN A 226 6.43 9.23 -15.11
N LYS A 227 6.56 10.34 -14.38
CA LYS A 227 7.70 11.27 -14.50
C LYS A 227 9.04 10.60 -14.19
N VAL A 228 9.08 9.71 -13.18
CA VAL A 228 10.29 8.93 -12.90
C VAL A 228 10.63 8.01 -14.05
N LEU A 229 9.65 7.29 -14.60
CA LEU A 229 9.87 6.41 -15.76
C LEU A 229 10.40 7.19 -16.97
N GLU A 230 9.86 8.38 -17.25
CA GLU A 230 10.36 9.25 -18.32
C GLU A 230 11.81 9.66 -18.12
N LYS A 231 12.20 10.01 -16.88
CA LYS A 231 13.59 10.32 -16.55
C LYS A 231 14.51 9.12 -16.75
N LEU A 232 14.08 7.93 -16.33
CA LEU A 232 14.86 6.70 -16.50
C LEU A 232 15.04 6.32 -17.97
N GLU A 233 14.02 6.49 -18.81
CA GLU A 233 14.13 6.29 -20.27
C GLU A 233 15.18 7.22 -20.90
N LYS A 234 15.29 8.48 -20.44
CA LYS A 234 16.26 9.45 -20.92
C LYS A 234 17.68 9.19 -20.45
N MET A 235 17.85 8.44 -19.38
CA MET A 235 19.18 8.09 -18.86
C MET A 235 19.88 6.96 -19.65
N GLY A 236 19.14 6.33 -20.56
CA GLY A 236 19.62 5.26 -21.43
C GLY A 236 19.53 3.88 -20.82
#